data_9a8d703d8f7294f15a75a0f5a20e4f9d
#
_entry.id   9a8d703d8f7294f15a75a0f5a20e4f9d
#
_cell.length_a   1.000
_cell.length_b   1.000
_cell.length_c   1.000
_cell.angle_alpha   90.00
_cell.angle_beta   90.00
_cell.angle_gamma   90.00
#
_symmetry.space_group_name_H-M   'P 1'
#
loop_
_entity.id
_entity.type
_entity.pdbx_description
1 polymer ?
#
loop_
_entity_poly.entity_id
_entity_poly.type
_entity_poly.pdbx_seq_one_letter_code
_entity_poly.pdbx_strand_id
1 'polypeptide(L)'
;MRIVRLKRKIAAYWVAGESVTIRGLLAAAIGALGLVAAPAHASSNAEASLPRFAPLVFFLARATGGCGDGCDEWIAAEGGFDLGSADRLRAFLRKFPGRTPPIYFQSPGGIQEEAIAIGRLMHERGMTAGVARTLPYGCAPGKETGDRCLALKRSGQPIAAELRSTGASCSSACVYALLGAKTRLVPPDARLGVHASRRVHVYPDGRVTRTSGDDGRLAEATSELKGYVQEMGVDVALIDTAFKIKFSDAYFLSRNEIVHFGIDTRAFQETRWTVLDPASRRPSAFKLVVEARGEKDVSTSLVQLACTGQDEVRIGYVRPVEANEVAPAVVRVMGGDRHATFARPGPMVRISALDNAALFEPRAALAPIDFLEAAAATGSLTITELSLRPDSPRTITLSTSGLPEAIAALRKSCGQQSLASR
;
A
#
# COMPACT_ATOMS: atom_id res chain seq x y z
N MET A 1 0.38 -0.81 -14.58
CA MET A 1 -0.22 -1.99 -15.26
C MET A 1 -0.31 -3.27 -14.38
N ARG A 2 0.67 -3.62 -13.52
CA ARG A 2 0.59 -4.81 -12.64
C ARG A 2 -0.46 -4.72 -11.50
N ILE A 3 -0.73 -3.53 -10.96
CA ILE A 3 -1.72 -3.33 -9.87
C ILE A 3 -3.15 -3.65 -10.33
N VAL A 4 -3.50 -3.32 -11.57
CA VAL A 4 -4.83 -3.64 -12.13
C VAL A 4 -5.02 -5.15 -12.30
N ARG A 5 -3.95 -5.89 -12.65
CA ARG A 5 -3.99 -7.37 -12.72
C ARG A 5 -4.11 -8.04 -11.35
N LEU A 6 -3.52 -7.44 -10.31
CA LEU A 6 -3.61 -7.94 -8.94
C LEU A 6 -5.04 -7.82 -8.40
N LYS A 7 -5.68 -6.65 -8.63
CA LYS A 7 -7.09 -6.44 -8.25
C LYS A 7 -8.04 -7.45 -8.91
N ARG A 8 -7.82 -7.78 -10.20
CA ARG A 8 -8.60 -8.79 -10.92
C ARG A 8 -8.41 -10.21 -10.37
N LYS A 9 -7.20 -10.56 -9.91
CA LYS A 9 -6.94 -11.91 -9.35
C LYS A 9 -7.64 -12.13 -8.01
N ILE A 10 -7.63 -11.14 -7.12
CA ILE A 10 -8.32 -11.25 -5.82
C ILE A 10 -9.84 -11.37 -6.03
N ALA A 11 -10.42 -10.58 -6.93
CA ALA A 11 -11.85 -10.64 -7.24
C ALA A 11 -12.27 -11.95 -7.93
N ALA A 12 -11.42 -12.51 -8.81
CA ALA A 12 -11.73 -13.73 -9.58
C ALA A 12 -11.79 -15.00 -8.70
N TYR A 13 -11.01 -15.10 -7.63
CA TYR A 13 -11.01 -16.27 -6.76
C TYR A 13 -12.32 -16.46 -5.96
N TRP A 14 -13.11 -15.41 -5.79
CA TRP A 14 -14.34 -15.46 -4.98
C TRP A 14 -15.64 -15.50 -5.79
N VAL A 15 -15.57 -15.27 -7.12
CA VAL A 15 -16.76 -15.26 -7.99
C VAL A 15 -16.98 -16.61 -8.68
N ALA A 16 -15.94 -17.46 -8.80
CA ALA A 16 -16.02 -18.71 -9.54
C ALA A 16 -16.25 -19.90 -8.60
N GLY A 17 -17.50 -20.21 -8.32
CA GLY A 17 -17.98 -21.53 -7.90
C GLY A 17 -18.24 -22.46 -9.10
N GLU A 18 -17.73 -22.13 -10.28
CA GLU A 18 -17.86 -22.99 -11.48
C GLU A 18 -16.50 -23.17 -12.15
N SER A 19 -16.19 -24.44 -12.39
CA SER A 19 -15.00 -24.93 -13.04
C SER A 19 -14.97 -24.51 -14.52
N VAL A 20 -14.02 -23.68 -14.92
CA VAL A 20 -13.72 -23.38 -16.33
C VAL A 20 -12.52 -24.20 -16.77
N THR A 21 -12.78 -25.21 -17.55
CA THR A 21 -11.78 -25.97 -18.32
C THR A 21 -11.29 -25.13 -19.49
N ILE A 22 -9.99 -24.80 -19.48
CA ILE A 22 -9.33 -24.16 -20.62
C ILE A 22 -8.88 -25.30 -21.58
N ARG A 23 -9.54 -25.44 -22.73
CA ARG A 23 -9.03 -26.15 -23.88
C ARG A 23 -8.29 -25.18 -24.80
N GLY A 24 -7.11 -25.65 -25.25
CA GLY A 24 -6.15 -24.90 -26.02
C GLY A 24 -6.56 -24.61 -27.48
N LEU A 25 -5.83 -23.70 -28.08
CA LEU A 25 -5.66 -23.58 -29.53
C LEU A 25 -4.20 -23.25 -29.82
N LEU A 26 -3.49 -24.24 -30.33
CA LEU A 26 -2.26 -24.07 -31.09
C LEU A 26 -2.64 -23.60 -32.51
N ALA A 27 -1.99 -22.57 -33.00
CA ALA A 27 -1.89 -22.32 -34.44
C ALA A 27 -0.43 -22.01 -34.78
N ALA A 28 0.11 -22.88 -35.57
CA ALA A 28 1.42 -22.76 -36.21
C ALA A 28 1.35 -21.79 -37.41
N ALA A 29 2.38 -21.00 -37.62
CA ALA A 29 2.68 -20.41 -38.92
C ALA A 29 4.19 -20.43 -39.18
N ILE A 30 4.56 -21.12 -40.24
CA ILE A 30 5.88 -21.30 -40.82
C ILE A 30 6.13 -20.17 -41.85
N GLY A 31 7.36 -19.66 -41.89
CA GLY A 31 7.96 -19.23 -43.15
C GLY A 31 8.27 -17.76 -43.30
N ALA A 32 9.55 -17.45 -43.33
CA ALA A 32 10.33 -16.94 -44.47
C ALA A 32 11.70 -16.43 -44.01
N LEU A 33 12.76 -17.10 -44.47
CA LEU A 33 14.14 -16.58 -44.37
C LEU A 33 14.28 -15.38 -45.33
N GLY A 34 14.65 -14.26 -44.75
CA GLY A 34 15.19 -13.10 -45.45
C GLY A 34 16.51 -12.73 -44.85
N LEU A 35 17.62 -12.99 -45.57
CA LEU A 35 18.94 -12.43 -45.25
C LEU A 35 18.87 -10.91 -45.41
N VAL A 36 19.03 -10.17 -44.30
CA VAL A 36 19.30 -8.75 -44.35
C VAL A 36 20.64 -8.49 -43.65
N ALA A 37 21.52 -7.86 -44.38
CA ALA A 37 22.88 -7.46 -44.00
C ALA A 37 22.81 -6.64 -42.69
N ALA A 38 23.68 -6.97 -41.72
CA ALA A 38 23.83 -6.25 -40.47
C ALA A 38 24.40 -4.82 -40.73
N PRO A 39 23.74 -3.75 -40.28
CA PRO A 39 24.39 -2.47 -40.22
C PRO A 39 25.36 -2.42 -39.02
N ALA A 40 26.54 -1.81 -39.27
CA ALA A 40 27.57 -1.59 -38.29
C ALA A 40 26.98 -0.98 -36.99
N HIS A 41 27.34 -1.54 -35.84
CA HIS A 41 26.99 -1.03 -34.54
C HIS A 41 27.66 0.32 -34.33
N ALA A 42 26.95 1.39 -34.61
CA ALA A 42 27.22 2.68 -33.98
C ALA A 42 26.91 2.54 -32.51
N SER A 43 27.94 2.55 -31.67
CA SER A 43 27.80 2.69 -30.21
C SER A 43 27.14 4.03 -29.94
N SER A 44 25.81 4.08 -29.93
CA SER A 44 25.11 5.20 -29.38
C SER A 44 25.35 5.17 -27.87
N ASN A 45 26.21 6.07 -27.39
CA ASN A 45 26.19 6.50 -26.01
C ASN A 45 24.79 7.12 -25.72
N ALA A 46 23.80 6.29 -25.54
CA ALA A 46 22.50 6.72 -25.05
C ALA A 46 22.74 7.21 -23.62
N GLU A 47 22.88 8.53 -23.46
CA GLU A 47 22.71 9.20 -22.19
C GLU A 47 21.36 8.77 -21.61
N ALA A 48 21.40 7.77 -20.72
CA ALA A 48 20.20 7.35 -20.05
C ALA A 48 19.84 8.46 -19.07
N SER A 49 19.01 9.39 -19.53
CA SER A 49 18.40 10.39 -18.67
C SER A 49 17.74 9.71 -17.48
N LEU A 50 18.01 10.19 -16.26
CA LEU A 50 17.25 9.78 -15.09
C LEU A 50 15.76 10.06 -15.37
N PRO A 51 14.85 9.19 -14.94
CA PRO A 51 13.43 9.45 -15.08
C PRO A 51 13.11 10.80 -14.41
N ARG A 52 12.59 11.76 -15.18
CA ARG A 52 12.22 13.08 -14.69
C ARG A 52 10.89 12.93 -13.94
N PHE A 53 10.96 12.80 -12.64
CA PHE A 53 9.78 12.91 -11.78
C PHE A 53 9.47 14.40 -11.54
N ALA A 54 8.20 14.72 -11.35
CA ALA A 54 7.84 16.04 -10.85
C ALA A 54 8.54 16.28 -9.50
N PRO A 55 9.08 17.50 -9.26
CA PRO A 55 9.74 17.82 -7.99
C PRO A 55 8.87 17.53 -6.78
N LEU A 56 9.50 17.15 -5.66
CA LEU A 56 8.81 16.90 -4.40
C LEU A 56 8.13 18.18 -3.89
N VAL A 57 6.82 18.12 -3.72
CA VAL A 57 6.02 19.24 -3.18
C VAL A 57 5.45 18.89 -1.81
N PHE A 58 5.36 19.90 -0.96
CA PHE A 58 4.76 19.80 0.37
C PHE A 58 3.53 20.72 0.44
N PHE A 59 2.42 20.17 0.90
CA PHE A 59 1.22 20.96 1.15
C PHE A 59 0.46 20.43 2.36
N LEU A 60 -0.28 21.32 3.03
CA LEU A 60 -1.10 20.96 4.16
C LEU A 60 -2.45 20.46 3.64
N ALA A 61 -2.89 19.30 4.12
CA ALA A 61 -4.18 18.74 3.81
C ALA A 61 -5.01 18.52 5.08
N ARG A 62 -6.33 18.58 4.94
CA ARG A 62 -7.30 18.36 6.01
C ARG A 62 -8.39 17.40 5.56
N ALA A 63 -8.78 16.50 6.44
CA ALA A 63 -9.96 15.68 6.24
C ALA A 63 -11.24 16.53 6.38
N THR A 64 -12.26 16.21 5.59
CA THR A 64 -13.58 16.87 5.68
C THR A 64 -14.61 16.07 6.45
N GLY A 65 -14.28 14.86 6.89
CA GLY A 65 -15.10 13.99 7.73
C GLY A 65 -14.22 13.35 8.79
N GLY A 66 -14.77 12.97 9.93
CA GLY A 66 -14.03 12.31 10.99
C GLY A 66 -13.24 11.11 10.47
N CYS A 67 -11.95 11.17 10.54
CA CYS A 67 -11.04 10.13 10.06
C CYS A 67 -10.34 9.36 11.18
N GLY A 68 -10.84 9.47 12.42
CA GLY A 68 -10.23 8.89 13.61
C GLY A 68 -9.10 9.75 14.16
N ASP A 69 -8.53 9.30 15.28
CA ASP A 69 -7.52 10.06 16.00
C ASP A 69 -6.26 10.32 15.16
N GLY A 70 -5.88 11.59 15.04
CA GLY A 70 -4.61 12.03 14.45
C GLY A 70 -4.59 12.22 12.93
N CYS A 71 -5.71 12.08 12.21
CA CYS A 71 -5.73 12.28 10.78
C CYS A 71 -6.51 13.50 10.28
N ASP A 72 -6.84 14.43 11.15
CA ASP A 72 -7.59 15.65 10.75
C ASP A 72 -6.76 16.59 9.88
N GLU A 73 -5.45 16.60 10.09
CA GLU A 73 -4.53 17.47 9.35
C GLU A 73 -3.18 16.75 9.15
N TRP A 74 -2.64 16.80 7.94
CA TRP A 74 -1.34 16.21 7.61
C TRP A 74 -0.60 17.01 6.54
N ILE A 75 0.71 16.80 6.49
CA ILE A 75 1.57 17.27 5.40
C ILE A 75 1.60 16.18 4.34
N ALA A 76 1.17 16.51 3.13
CA ALA A 76 1.40 15.66 1.97
C ALA A 76 2.77 15.95 1.38
N ALA A 77 3.54 14.89 1.06
CA ALA A 77 4.83 14.94 0.39
C ALA A 77 4.76 14.11 -0.89
N GLU A 78 4.59 14.75 -2.04
CA GLU A 78 4.33 14.08 -3.30
C GLU A 78 5.34 14.48 -4.38
N GLY A 79 5.86 13.50 -5.13
CA GLY A 79 6.83 13.71 -6.20
C GLY A 79 8.19 13.10 -5.93
N GLY A 80 9.18 13.41 -6.78
CA GLY A 80 10.55 12.93 -6.67
C GLY A 80 11.42 13.82 -5.80
N PHE A 81 12.30 13.22 -5.01
CA PHE A 81 13.33 13.95 -4.26
C PHE A 81 14.32 14.58 -5.23
N ASP A 82 14.26 15.89 -5.38
CA ASP A 82 15.12 16.72 -6.23
C ASP A 82 15.97 17.64 -5.37
N LEU A 83 16.94 18.33 -5.97
CA LEU A 83 17.81 19.25 -5.25
C LEU A 83 17.01 20.34 -4.53
N GLY A 84 17.32 20.56 -3.26
CA GLY A 84 16.66 21.51 -2.38
C GLY A 84 15.34 21.00 -1.78
N SER A 85 14.99 19.73 -1.90
CA SER A 85 13.80 19.14 -1.27
C SER A 85 13.83 19.30 0.25
N ALA A 86 14.99 19.09 0.88
CA ALA A 86 15.16 19.24 2.32
C ALA A 86 14.97 20.70 2.77
N ASP A 87 15.48 21.65 2.00
CA ASP A 87 15.32 23.08 2.30
C ASP A 87 13.85 23.52 2.14
N ARG A 88 13.16 22.99 1.13
CA ARG A 88 11.70 23.23 0.96
C ARG A 88 10.92 22.71 2.16
N LEU A 89 11.21 21.50 2.64
CA LEU A 89 10.55 20.98 3.84
C LEU A 89 10.88 21.83 5.07
N ARG A 90 12.14 22.20 5.25
CA ARG A 90 12.58 23.08 6.37
C ARG A 90 11.84 24.42 6.34
N ALA A 91 11.72 25.03 5.15
CA ALA A 91 10.95 26.26 4.97
C ALA A 91 9.45 26.05 5.23
N PHE A 92 8.90 24.92 4.79
CA PHE A 92 7.49 24.59 4.99
C PHE A 92 7.16 24.40 6.48
N LEU A 93 7.99 23.69 7.23
CA LEU A 93 7.80 23.42 8.64
C LEU A 93 7.88 24.69 9.53
N ARG A 94 8.54 25.77 9.07
CA ARG A 94 8.52 27.06 9.78
C ARG A 94 7.11 27.68 9.90
N LYS A 95 6.16 27.24 9.06
CA LYS A 95 4.76 27.67 9.13
C LYS A 95 4.00 27.06 10.31
N PHE A 96 4.59 26.07 11.00
CA PHE A 96 3.95 25.33 12.09
C PHE A 96 4.81 25.39 13.38
N PRO A 97 4.98 26.57 13.98
CA PRO A 97 5.77 26.68 15.22
C PRO A 97 5.10 25.87 16.34
N GLY A 98 5.87 25.01 17.00
CA GLY A 98 5.37 24.17 18.10
C GLY A 98 4.44 23.02 17.69
N ARG A 99 4.21 22.78 16.40
CA ARG A 99 3.37 21.69 15.88
C ARG A 99 4.15 20.83 14.89
N THR A 100 3.89 19.52 14.94
CA THR A 100 4.47 18.54 14.02
C THR A 100 3.37 17.69 13.38
N PRO A 101 2.58 18.23 12.41
CA PRO A 101 1.60 17.42 11.71
C PRO A 101 2.29 16.19 11.08
N PRO A 102 1.64 15.01 11.07
CA PRO A 102 2.23 13.84 10.41
C PRO A 102 2.46 14.12 8.94
N ILE A 103 3.52 13.53 8.36
CA ILE A 103 3.85 13.66 6.94
C ILE A 103 3.57 12.34 6.21
N TYR A 104 2.87 12.40 5.07
CA TYR A 104 2.60 11.22 4.27
C TYR A 104 3.23 11.33 2.89
N PHE A 105 4.00 10.30 2.56
CA PHE A 105 4.75 10.21 1.32
C PHE A 105 3.99 9.45 0.23
N GLN A 106 4.01 10.01 -0.98
CA GLN A 106 3.69 9.35 -2.24
C GLN A 106 4.80 9.69 -3.23
N SER A 107 5.84 8.84 -3.31
CA SER A 107 7.05 9.19 -4.03
C SER A 107 7.73 8.00 -4.72
N PRO A 108 8.21 8.17 -5.95
CA PRO A 108 9.02 7.17 -6.64
C PRO A 108 10.48 7.12 -6.15
N GLY A 109 10.90 8.05 -5.29
CA GLY A 109 12.29 8.23 -4.87
C GLY A 109 12.95 9.45 -5.48
N GLY A 110 14.24 9.40 -5.73
CA GLY A 110 15.02 10.50 -6.29
C GLY A 110 16.42 10.60 -5.66
N ILE A 111 16.85 11.81 -5.30
CA ILE A 111 18.17 12.08 -4.73
C ILE A 111 18.22 11.57 -3.28
N GLN A 112 19.13 10.62 -3.02
CA GLN A 112 19.25 9.94 -1.74
C GLN A 112 19.68 10.88 -0.61
N GLU A 113 20.61 11.78 -0.87
CA GLU A 113 21.14 12.75 0.07
C GLU A 113 20.03 13.69 0.58
N GLU A 114 19.16 14.15 -0.31
CA GLU A 114 17.99 14.97 0.05
C GLU A 114 17.00 14.20 0.92
N ALA A 115 16.78 12.93 0.60
CA ALA A 115 15.90 12.07 1.40
C ALA A 115 16.46 11.81 2.80
N ILE A 116 17.77 11.56 2.94
CA ILE A 116 18.44 11.41 4.24
C ILE A 116 18.36 12.71 5.03
N ALA A 117 18.58 13.86 4.38
CA ALA A 117 18.47 15.17 5.04
C ALA A 117 17.04 15.44 5.55
N ILE A 118 16.01 15.05 4.79
CA ILE A 118 14.60 15.09 5.22
C ILE A 118 14.38 14.13 6.39
N GLY A 119 14.92 12.92 6.32
CA GLY A 119 14.81 11.94 7.38
C GLY A 119 15.40 12.45 8.70
N ARG A 120 16.61 13.00 8.70
CA ARG A 120 17.24 13.60 9.88
C ARG A 120 16.43 14.76 10.43
N LEU A 121 15.93 15.65 9.57
CA LEU A 121 15.05 16.75 9.99
C LEU A 121 13.77 16.26 10.68
N MET A 122 13.17 15.18 10.19
CA MET A 122 12.02 14.57 10.83
C MET A 122 12.38 13.88 12.15
N HIS A 123 13.55 13.24 12.21
CA HIS A 123 14.05 12.57 13.41
C HIS A 123 14.28 13.58 14.56
N GLU A 124 14.99 14.66 14.26
CA GLU A 124 15.25 15.77 15.19
C GLU A 124 13.95 16.38 15.76
N ARG A 125 12.89 16.39 14.96
CA ARG A 125 11.58 16.94 15.35
C ARG A 125 10.63 15.92 15.96
N GLY A 126 11.03 14.66 16.08
CA GLY A 126 10.18 13.58 16.60
C GLY A 126 8.91 13.34 15.77
N MET A 127 8.96 13.58 14.45
CA MET A 127 7.78 13.55 13.59
C MET A 127 7.26 12.12 13.35
N THR A 128 5.96 12.04 13.09
CA THR A 128 5.32 10.85 12.51
C THR A 128 5.34 10.95 10.99
N ALA A 129 5.70 9.88 10.30
CA ALA A 129 5.57 9.80 8.85
C ALA A 129 4.89 8.50 8.41
N GLY A 130 4.20 8.55 7.27
CA GLY A 130 3.53 7.39 6.71
C GLY A 130 3.57 7.34 5.18
N VAL A 131 2.98 6.29 4.63
CA VAL A 131 2.85 6.09 3.19
C VAL A 131 1.38 6.16 2.81
N ALA A 132 0.98 7.24 2.14
CA ALA A 132 -0.38 7.43 1.66
C ALA A 132 -0.41 8.42 0.50
N ARG A 133 -1.46 8.34 -0.30
CA ARG A 133 -1.82 9.33 -1.33
C ARG A 133 -2.75 10.36 -0.71
N THR A 134 -2.51 11.61 -1.00
CA THR A 134 -3.45 12.69 -0.67
C THR A 134 -4.30 13.00 -1.90
N LEU A 135 -5.61 12.82 -1.79
CA LEU A 135 -6.57 13.01 -2.87
C LEU A 135 -7.40 14.28 -2.60
N PRO A 136 -7.00 15.45 -3.13
CA PRO A 136 -7.75 16.67 -2.95
C PRO A 136 -9.13 16.59 -3.61
N TYR A 137 -10.18 17.03 -2.91
CA TYR A 137 -11.53 17.00 -3.46
C TYR A 137 -11.74 17.89 -4.70
N GLY A 138 -10.86 18.86 -4.93
CA GLY A 138 -10.84 19.66 -6.15
C GLY A 138 -10.21 19.00 -7.38
N CYS A 139 -9.69 17.77 -7.23
CA CYS A 139 -8.99 17.02 -8.28
C CYS A 139 -9.84 15.86 -8.77
N ALA A 140 -9.91 15.68 -10.10
CA ALA A 140 -10.57 14.51 -10.64
C ALA A 140 -9.75 13.23 -10.33
N PRO A 141 -10.41 12.10 -9.97
CA PRO A 141 -9.72 10.85 -9.71
C PRO A 141 -8.85 10.42 -10.91
N GLY A 142 -7.59 10.06 -10.62
CA GLY A 142 -6.60 9.69 -11.64
C GLY A 142 -5.96 10.87 -12.39
N LYS A 143 -6.32 12.11 -12.06
CA LYS A 143 -5.73 13.34 -12.62
C LYS A 143 -5.06 14.22 -11.57
N GLU A 144 -4.57 13.61 -10.49
CA GLU A 144 -3.95 14.32 -9.36
C GLU A 144 -2.64 15.04 -9.73
N THR A 145 -2.09 14.74 -10.90
CA THR A 145 -0.91 15.40 -11.49
C THR A 145 -1.25 16.41 -12.60
N GLY A 146 -2.52 16.61 -12.89
CA GLY A 146 -2.94 17.62 -13.88
C GLY A 146 -2.74 19.05 -13.38
N ASP A 147 -2.60 20.02 -14.29
CA ASP A 147 -2.22 21.41 -13.99
C ASP A 147 -3.11 22.07 -12.93
N ARG A 148 -4.42 21.88 -13.03
CA ARG A 148 -5.37 22.40 -12.05
C ARG A 148 -5.09 21.87 -10.63
N CYS A 149 -4.81 20.57 -10.53
CA CYS A 149 -4.52 19.93 -9.25
C CYS A 149 -3.16 20.36 -8.71
N LEU A 150 -2.15 20.48 -9.59
CA LEU A 150 -0.83 20.99 -9.21
C LEU A 150 -0.90 22.45 -8.75
N ALA A 151 -1.70 23.30 -9.38
CA ALA A 151 -1.92 24.66 -8.94
C ALA A 151 -2.55 24.70 -7.53
N LEU A 152 -3.56 23.85 -7.28
CA LEU A 152 -4.16 23.71 -5.95
C LEU A 152 -3.12 23.29 -4.90
N LYS A 153 -2.33 22.26 -5.15
CA LYS A 153 -1.26 21.77 -4.26
C LYS A 153 -0.19 22.83 -3.96
N ARG A 154 0.05 23.75 -4.89
CA ARG A 154 1.01 24.86 -4.77
C ARG A 154 0.42 26.16 -4.20
N SER A 155 -0.86 26.19 -3.91
CA SER A 155 -1.56 27.40 -3.45
C SER A 155 -1.04 27.92 -2.08
N GLY A 156 -0.37 27.08 -1.29
CA GLY A 156 0.08 27.41 0.05
C GLY A 156 -1.03 27.40 1.11
N GLN A 157 -2.27 27.17 0.71
CA GLN A 157 -3.43 27.06 1.63
C GLN A 157 -3.68 25.60 2.02
N PRO A 158 -4.26 25.33 3.20
CA PRO A 158 -4.73 24.00 3.55
C PRO A 158 -5.77 23.49 2.56
N ILE A 159 -5.64 22.25 2.13
CA ILE A 159 -6.49 21.64 1.10
C ILE A 159 -7.39 20.59 1.74
N ALA A 160 -8.69 20.67 1.49
CA ALA A 160 -9.62 19.60 1.84
C ALA A 160 -9.33 18.35 0.98
N ALA A 161 -9.02 17.23 1.64
CA ALA A 161 -8.56 16.02 0.95
C ALA A 161 -8.93 14.74 1.70
N GLU A 162 -8.86 13.63 0.99
CA GLU A 162 -8.89 12.27 1.54
C GLU A 162 -7.47 11.71 1.62
N LEU A 163 -7.13 11.07 2.73
CA LEU A 163 -5.90 10.28 2.87
C LEU A 163 -6.18 8.83 2.50
N ARG A 164 -5.47 8.29 1.51
CA ARG A 164 -5.69 6.93 1.00
C ARG A 164 -4.41 6.12 0.91
N SER A 165 -4.38 4.99 1.59
CA SER A 165 -3.26 4.05 1.54
C SER A 165 -3.25 3.18 0.28
N THR A 166 -4.43 2.85 -0.25
CA THR A 166 -4.55 1.97 -1.42
C THR A 166 -3.88 2.57 -2.65
N GLY A 167 -2.88 1.82 -3.16
CA GLY A 167 -2.07 2.25 -4.28
C GLY A 167 -1.02 3.31 -3.94
N ALA A 168 -0.82 3.60 -2.66
CA ALA A 168 0.28 4.44 -2.19
C ALA A 168 1.61 3.70 -2.30
N SER A 169 2.67 4.45 -2.57
CA SER A 169 4.02 3.91 -2.66
C SER A 169 5.07 4.92 -2.21
N CYS A 170 6.08 4.41 -1.53
CA CYS A 170 7.30 5.11 -1.20
C CYS A 170 8.46 4.22 -1.66
N SER A 171 9.21 4.64 -2.66
CA SER A 171 10.22 3.79 -3.30
C SER A 171 11.59 4.47 -3.31
N SER A 172 12.66 3.65 -3.34
CA SER A 172 14.04 4.14 -3.47
C SER A 172 14.41 5.13 -2.36
N ALA A 173 14.89 6.32 -2.68
CA ALA A 173 15.25 7.37 -1.72
C ALA A 173 14.13 7.72 -0.74
N CYS A 174 12.86 7.62 -1.16
CA CYS A 174 11.71 7.86 -0.29
C CYS A 174 11.71 6.97 0.97
N VAL A 175 12.12 5.71 0.83
CA VAL A 175 12.20 4.80 1.99
C VAL A 175 13.13 5.39 3.04
N TYR A 176 14.31 5.89 2.64
CA TYR A 176 15.26 6.48 3.58
C TYR A 176 14.71 7.74 4.28
N ALA A 177 13.96 8.58 3.58
CA ALA A 177 13.26 9.69 4.23
C ALA A 177 12.27 9.19 5.31
N LEU A 178 11.46 8.19 4.97
CA LEU A 178 10.50 7.58 5.90
C LEU A 178 11.17 7.02 7.16
N LEU A 179 12.36 6.41 7.01
CA LEU A 179 13.09 5.83 8.16
C LEU A 179 13.44 6.86 9.23
N GLY A 180 13.59 8.14 8.88
CA GLY A 180 13.89 9.20 9.85
C GLY A 180 12.73 9.55 10.79
N ALA A 181 11.51 9.12 10.51
CA ALA A 181 10.40 9.37 11.40
C ALA A 181 10.51 8.57 12.71
N LYS A 182 10.08 9.19 13.83
CA LYS A 182 9.99 8.53 15.14
C LYS A 182 8.89 7.46 15.14
N THR A 183 7.75 7.78 14.54
CA THR A 183 6.64 6.83 14.32
C THR A 183 6.45 6.65 12.82
N ARG A 184 6.52 5.42 12.34
CA ARG A 184 6.40 5.08 10.92
C ARG A 184 5.10 4.35 10.69
N LEU A 185 4.32 4.81 9.72
CA LEU A 185 3.00 4.30 9.40
C LEU A 185 3.01 3.73 7.98
N VAL A 186 3.16 2.42 7.85
CA VAL A 186 3.12 1.73 6.56
C VAL A 186 1.85 0.87 6.49
N PRO A 187 0.73 1.40 5.97
CA PRO A 187 -0.52 0.65 5.89
C PRO A 187 -0.36 -0.67 5.11
N PRO A 188 -1.16 -1.71 5.42
CA PRO A 188 -1.03 -3.03 4.81
C PRO A 188 -1.12 -3.07 3.28
N ASP A 189 -1.80 -2.12 2.66
CA ASP A 189 -1.98 -1.98 1.21
C ASP A 189 -1.06 -0.95 0.56
N ALA A 190 -0.22 -0.26 1.34
CA ALA A 190 0.84 0.60 0.85
C ALA A 190 2.10 -0.21 0.49
N ARG A 191 2.97 0.34 -0.34
CA ARG A 191 4.14 -0.35 -0.87
C ARG A 191 5.43 0.40 -0.55
N LEU A 192 6.41 -0.31 -0.02
CA LEU A 192 7.80 0.16 0.09
C LEU A 192 8.66 -0.54 -0.97
N GLY A 193 9.28 0.24 -1.85
CA GLY A 193 10.11 -0.29 -2.93
C GLY A 193 11.59 0.03 -2.70
N VAL A 194 12.47 -0.97 -2.79
CA VAL A 194 13.91 -0.82 -2.64
C VAL A 194 14.66 -1.35 -3.85
N HIS A 195 15.82 -0.79 -4.13
CA HIS A 195 16.78 -1.22 -5.14
C HIS A 195 18.17 -0.63 -4.85
N ALA A 196 19.19 -1.12 -5.53
CA ALA A 196 20.53 -0.60 -5.40
C ALA A 196 20.62 0.89 -5.76
N SER A 197 21.37 1.65 -4.97
CA SER A 197 21.68 3.03 -5.26
C SER A 197 22.67 3.13 -6.43
N ARG A 198 22.58 4.22 -7.18
CA ARG A 198 23.51 4.54 -8.26
C ARG A 198 24.06 5.92 -8.02
N ARG A 199 25.36 6.06 -8.04
CA ARG A 199 25.99 7.36 -7.95
C ARG A 199 25.88 8.09 -9.30
N VAL A 200 25.40 9.31 -9.26
CA VAL A 200 25.31 10.19 -10.40
C VAL A 200 25.89 11.55 -10.03
N HIS A 201 26.60 12.17 -10.95
CA HIS A 201 27.02 13.57 -10.83
C HIS A 201 25.95 14.43 -11.50
N VAL A 202 25.32 15.29 -10.73
CA VAL A 202 24.36 16.27 -11.26
C VAL A 202 25.06 17.59 -11.37
N TYR A 203 25.18 18.11 -12.57
CA TYR A 203 25.77 19.43 -12.85
C TYR A 203 24.71 20.54 -12.66
N PRO A 204 25.15 21.79 -12.38
CA PRO A 204 24.22 22.91 -12.25
C PRO A 204 23.36 23.18 -13.49
N ASP A 205 23.82 22.77 -14.67
CA ASP A 205 23.11 22.86 -15.94
C ASP A 205 22.07 21.72 -16.15
N GLY A 206 21.91 20.84 -15.15
CA GLY A 206 20.99 19.71 -15.18
C GLY A 206 21.53 18.48 -15.91
N ARG A 207 22.80 18.51 -16.43
CA ARG A 207 23.44 17.30 -16.96
C ARG A 207 23.67 16.29 -15.83
N VAL A 208 23.49 15.01 -16.15
CA VAL A 208 23.72 13.90 -15.24
C VAL A 208 24.75 12.97 -15.86
N THR A 209 25.88 12.78 -15.21
CA THR A 209 26.87 11.78 -15.61
C THR A 209 26.92 10.64 -14.61
N ARG A 210 27.16 9.43 -15.11
CA ARG A 210 27.37 8.25 -14.28
C ARG A 210 28.85 8.16 -13.95
N THR A 211 29.16 7.90 -12.68
CA THR A 211 30.50 7.48 -12.31
C THR A 211 30.56 5.97 -12.50
N SER A 212 31.25 5.52 -13.53
CA SER A 212 31.57 4.10 -13.71
C SER A 212 32.95 3.85 -13.06
N GLY A 213 33.05 2.83 -12.24
CA GLY A 213 34.33 2.25 -11.82
C GLY A 213 34.96 2.79 -10.55
N ASP A 214 34.19 3.33 -9.62
CA ASP A 214 34.74 3.74 -8.30
C ASP A 214 34.16 2.88 -7.18
N ASP A 215 34.61 1.62 -7.10
CA ASP A 215 34.16 0.65 -6.09
C ASP A 215 34.44 1.13 -4.66
N GLY A 216 35.53 1.89 -4.43
CA GLY A 216 35.86 2.44 -3.11
C GLY A 216 34.84 3.47 -2.62
N ARG A 217 34.45 4.40 -3.49
CA ARG A 217 33.43 5.41 -3.13
C ARG A 217 32.02 4.84 -3.03
N LEU A 218 31.72 3.76 -3.76
CA LEU A 218 30.46 3.05 -3.59
C LEU A 218 30.40 2.34 -2.23
N ALA A 219 31.50 1.73 -1.79
CA ALA A 219 31.60 1.11 -0.49
C ALA A 219 31.44 2.14 0.65
N GLU A 220 32.08 3.32 0.51
CA GLU A 220 31.94 4.43 1.47
C GLU A 220 30.49 4.93 1.55
N ALA A 221 29.84 5.22 0.43
CA ALA A 221 28.43 5.63 0.39
C ALA A 221 27.49 4.56 0.95
N THR A 222 27.79 3.28 0.73
CA THR A 222 27.06 2.17 1.32
C THR A 222 27.21 2.12 2.84
N SER A 223 28.44 2.38 3.34
CA SER A 223 28.74 2.43 4.78
C SER A 223 28.01 3.61 5.44
N GLU A 224 28.02 4.78 4.83
CA GLU A 224 27.28 5.95 5.33
C GLU A 224 25.78 5.68 5.37
N LEU A 225 25.22 5.03 4.34
CA LEU A 225 23.81 4.67 4.31
C LEU A 225 23.45 3.65 5.38
N LYS A 226 24.31 2.62 5.62
CA LYS A 226 24.14 1.67 6.72
C LYS A 226 24.18 2.38 8.07
N GLY A 227 25.12 3.31 8.27
CA GLY A 227 25.20 4.13 9.47
C GLY A 227 23.92 4.94 9.71
N TYR A 228 23.38 5.59 8.67
CA TYR A 228 22.11 6.30 8.76
C TYR A 228 20.94 5.38 9.13
N VAL A 229 20.81 4.22 8.49
CA VAL A 229 19.72 3.26 8.75
C VAL A 229 19.81 2.75 10.20
N GLN A 230 21.00 2.46 10.70
CA GLN A 230 21.24 2.07 12.08
C GLN A 230 20.91 3.20 13.07
N GLU A 231 21.31 4.45 12.76
CA GLU A 231 20.94 5.66 13.52
C GLU A 231 19.42 5.77 13.67
N MET A 232 18.66 5.44 12.63
CA MET A 232 17.20 5.45 12.65
C MET A 232 16.58 4.21 13.32
N GLY A 233 17.37 3.33 13.91
CA GLY A 233 16.91 2.14 14.63
C GLY A 233 16.31 1.05 13.71
N VAL A 234 16.79 0.96 12.48
CA VAL A 234 16.34 -0.01 11.47
C VAL A 234 17.48 -0.99 11.17
N ASP A 235 17.16 -2.25 10.90
CA ASP A 235 18.13 -3.29 10.60
C ASP A 235 18.86 -2.97 9.29
N VAL A 236 20.18 -2.98 9.33
CA VAL A 236 21.04 -2.73 8.16
C VAL A 236 20.91 -3.77 7.07
N ALA A 237 20.35 -4.95 7.35
CA ALA A 237 20.01 -5.97 6.36
C ALA A 237 19.03 -5.46 5.30
N LEU A 238 18.28 -4.39 5.58
CA LEU A 238 17.49 -3.65 4.58
C LEU A 238 18.38 -3.18 3.41
N ILE A 239 19.58 -2.66 3.71
CA ILE A 239 20.52 -2.16 2.69
C ILE A 239 21.07 -3.33 1.88
N ASP A 240 21.43 -4.45 2.55
CA ASP A 240 21.90 -5.64 1.86
C ASP A 240 20.83 -6.23 0.93
N THR A 241 19.56 -6.15 1.32
CA THR A 241 18.43 -6.54 0.49
C THR A 241 18.27 -5.60 -0.71
N ALA A 242 18.34 -4.27 -0.49
CA ALA A 242 18.23 -3.29 -1.56
C ALA A 242 19.34 -3.46 -2.61
N PHE A 243 20.58 -3.68 -2.18
CA PHE A 243 21.73 -3.78 -3.09
C PHE A 243 21.75 -5.06 -3.95
N LYS A 244 20.98 -6.09 -3.60
CA LYS A 244 20.76 -7.28 -4.46
C LYS A 244 19.86 -6.98 -5.67
N ILE A 245 19.12 -5.89 -5.66
CA ILE A 245 18.15 -5.53 -6.69
C ILE A 245 18.78 -4.53 -7.65
N LYS A 246 18.72 -4.80 -8.95
CA LYS A 246 19.25 -3.88 -9.97
C LYS A 246 18.57 -2.52 -9.87
N PHE A 247 19.32 -1.45 -10.17
CA PHE A 247 18.78 -0.08 -10.15
C PHE A 247 17.55 0.10 -11.05
N SER A 248 17.46 -0.64 -12.16
CA SER A 248 16.31 -0.60 -13.08
C SER A 248 15.05 -1.27 -12.55
N ASP A 249 15.19 -2.07 -11.50
CA ASP A 249 14.13 -2.90 -10.95
C ASP A 249 13.66 -2.32 -9.62
N ALA A 250 12.56 -2.82 -9.09
CA ALA A 250 12.07 -2.47 -7.76
C ALA A 250 11.61 -3.74 -7.06
N TYR A 251 12.16 -3.97 -5.88
CA TYR A 251 11.69 -5.00 -4.96
C TYR A 251 10.78 -4.35 -3.92
N PHE A 252 9.57 -4.84 -3.80
CA PHE A 252 8.62 -4.35 -2.81
C PHE A 252 8.65 -5.25 -1.59
N LEU A 253 9.00 -4.65 -0.45
CA LEU A 253 9.10 -5.35 0.83
C LEU A 253 7.75 -5.98 1.20
N SER A 254 7.80 -7.22 1.65
CA SER A 254 6.67 -7.90 2.30
C SER A 254 6.37 -7.30 3.67
N ARG A 255 5.20 -7.62 4.24
CA ARG A 255 4.87 -7.19 5.60
C ARG A 255 5.85 -7.74 6.63
N ASN A 256 6.23 -9.01 6.49
CA ASN A 256 7.23 -9.64 7.35
C ASN A 256 8.58 -8.92 7.29
N GLU A 257 9.06 -8.55 6.10
CA GLU A 257 10.31 -7.79 5.97
C GLU A 257 10.21 -6.40 6.60
N ILE A 258 9.08 -5.70 6.44
CA ILE A 258 8.86 -4.37 7.05
C ILE A 258 8.98 -4.45 8.58
N VAL A 259 8.39 -5.47 9.19
CA VAL A 259 8.48 -5.70 10.64
C VAL A 259 9.86 -6.23 11.03
N HIS A 260 10.40 -7.19 10.28
CA HIS A 260 11.71 -7.79 10.54
C HIS A 260 12.83 -6.74 10.54
N PHE A 261 12.81 -5.80 9.60
CA PHE A 261 13.78 -4.70 9.57
C PHE A 261 13.49 -3.59 10.58
N GLY A 262 12.39 -3.67 11.34
CA GLY A 262 12.02 -2.66 12.32
C GLY A 262 11.49 -1.36 11.70
N ILE A 263 10.95 -1.40 10.46
CA ILE A 263 10.45 -0.19 9.78
C ILE A 263 9.12 0.24 10.40
N ASP A 264 8.15 -0.65 10.51
CA ASP A 264 6.87 -0.41 11.18
C ASP A 264 6.55 -1.61 12.08
N THR A 265 6.70 -1.42 13.38
CA THR A 265 6.61 -2.48 14.40
C THR A 265 5.30 -2.45 15.18
N ARG A 266 4.29 -1.74 14.68
CA ARG A 266 2.98 -1.70 15.34
C ARG A 266 2.37 -3.10 15.41
N ALA A 267 1.86 -3.46 16.59
CA ALA A 267 1.29 -4.80 16.83
C ALA A 267 0.02 -5.08 16.02
N PHE A 268 -0.73 -4.02 15.69
CA PHE A 268 -1.97 -4.10 14.91
C PHE A 268 -2.02 -2.99 13.87
N GLN A 269 -2.38 -3.35 12.66
CA GLN A 269 -2.55 -2.42 11.54
C GLN A 269 -3.74 -2.87 10.69
N GLU A 270 -4.51 -1.92 10.19
CA GLU A 270 -5.62 -2.20 9.29
C GLU A 270 -5.75 -1.13 8.20
N THR A 271 -6.34 -1.50 7.07
CA THR A 271 -6.73 -0.51 6.05
C THR A 271 -8.11 0.05 6.35
N ARG A 272 -8.46 1.17 5.72
CA ARG A 272 -9.87 1.55 5.57
C ARG A 272 -10.59 0.50 4.72
N TRP A 273 -11.92 0.38 4.87
CA TRP A 273 -12.73 -0.34 3.90
C TRP A 273 -12.60 0.34 2.53
N THR A 274 -12.19 -0.42 1.55
CA THR A 274 -11.90 0.09 0.21
C THR A 274 -12.73 -0.64 -0.82
N VAL A 275 -13.48 0.10 -1.64
CA VAL A 275 -14.28 -0.47 -2.72
C VAL A 275 -13.37 -0.80 -3.90
N LEU A 276 -13.41 -2.05 -4.34
CA LEU A 276 -12.77 -2.52 -5.57
C LEU A 276 -13.71 -2.29 -6.75
N ASP A 277 -13.21 -1.62 -7.78
CA ASP A 277 -13.92 -1.38 -9.02
C ASP A 277 -15.37 -0.85 -8.79
N PRO A 278 -15.52 0.40 -8.30
CA PRO A 278 -16.84 0.96 -7.98
C PRO A 278 -17.78 1.04 -9.17
N ALA A 279 -17.24 0.98 -10.40
CA ALA A 279 -18.00 0.98 -11.65
C ALA A 279 -18.42 -0.43 -12.09
N SER A 280 -17.96 -1.47 -11.40
CA SER A 280 -18.33 -2.86 -11.68
C SER A 280 -19.81 -3.10 -11.43
N ARG A 281 -20.41 -4.01 -12.19
CA ARG A 281 -21.76 -4.53 -11.87
C ARG A 281 -21.79 -5.32 -10.56
N ARG A 282 -20.66 -5.74 -10.06
CA ARG A 282 -20.49 -6.48 -8.79
C ARG A 282 -19.33 -5.88 -8.01
N PRO A 283 -19.48 -4.67 -7.46
CA PRO A 283 -18.46 -4.09 -6.61
C PRO A 283 -18.28 -4.97 -5.37
N SER A 284 -17.05 -5.01 -4.89
CA SER A 284 -16.73 -5.60 -3.61
C SER A 284 -15.93 -4.60 -2.79
N ALA A 285 -16.04 -4.67 -1.48
CA ALA A 285 -15.17 -3.91 -0.60
C ALA A 285 -14.25 -4.87 0.16
N PHE A 286 -13.08 -4.39 0.55
CA PHE A 286 -12.13 -5.18 1.31
C PHE A 286 -11.46 -4.36 2.39
N LYS A 287 -10.91 -5.06 3.37
CA LYS A 287 -10.08 -4.56 4.44
C LYS A 287 -8.95 -5.56 4.70
N LEU A 288 -7.71 -5.07 4.76
CA LEU A 288 -6.56 -5.87 5.19
C LEU A 288 -6.29 -5.60 6.66
N VAL A 289 -5.87 -6.64 7.36
CA VAL A 289 -5.53 -6.61 8.78
C VAL A 289 -4.17 -7.28 8.94
N VAL A 290 -3.26 -6.61 9.61
CA VAL A 290 -1.94 -7.16 9.97
C VAL A 290 -1.82 -7.16 11.48
N GLU A 291 -1.50 -8.32 12.04
CA GLU A 291 -1.29 -8.53 13.47
C GLU A 291 0.11 -9.07 13.71
N ALA A 292 0.82 -8.51 14.69
CA ALA A 292 2.11 -9.04 15.11
C ALA A 292 1.93 -10.43 15.73
N ARG A 293 2.82 -11.36 15.35
CA ARG A 293 2.97 -12.71 15.92
C ARG A 293 4.38 -12.85 16.48
N GLY A 294 4.62 -12.20 17.61
CA GLY A 294 5.95 -12.09 18.19
C GLY A 294 6.70 -10.84 17.70
N GLU A 295 8.02 -10.84 17.86
CA GLU A 295 8.83 -9.62 17.63
C GLU A 295 9.10 -9.32 16.14
N LYS A 296 9.13 -10.34 15.30
CA LYS A 296 9.61 -10.22 13.90
C LYS A 296 8.71 -10.89 12.88
N ASP A 297 7.51 -11.29 13.26
CA ASP A 297 6.58 -11.98 12.39
C ASP A 297 5.18 -11.38 12.46
N VAL A 298 4.45 -11.42 11.36
CA VAL A 298 3.11 -10.88 11.26
C VAL A 298 2.17 -11.82 10.51
N SER A 299 0.91 -11.73 10.88
CA SER A 299 -0.19 -12.39 10.21
C SER A 299 -1.00 -11.39 9.43
N THR A 300 -1.23 -11.63 8.14
CA THR A 300 -2.09 -10.79 7.31
C THR A 300 -3.39 -11.51 7.00
N SER A 301 -4.50 -10.92 7.39
CA SER A 301 -5.85 -11.40 7.10
C SER A 301 -6.56 -10.45 6.13
N LEU A 302 -7.53 -10.98 5.37
CA LEU A 302 -8.37 -10.21 4.46
C LEU A 302 -9.84 -10.39 4.85
N VAL A 303 -10.56 -9.29 5.00
CA VAL A 303 -12.01 -9.29 5.09
C VAL A 303 -12.58 -8.67 3.82
N GLN A 304 -13.56 -9.33 3.21
CA GLN A 304 -14.18 -8.91 1.96
C GLN A 304 -15.70 -8.85 2.10
N LEU A 305 -16.29 -7.84 1.50
CA LEU A 305 -17.74 -7.70 1.38
C LEU A 305 -18.12 -7.77 -0.09
N ALA A 306 -19.13 -8.56 -0.41
CA ALA A 306 -19.66 -8.65 -1.77
C ALA A 306 -21.18 -8.83 -1.73
N CYS A 307 -21.87 -8.26 -2.72
CA CYS A 307 -23.29 -8.45 -2.89
C CYS A 307 -23.59 -9.88 -3.41
N THR A 308 -24.56 -10.59 -2.82
CA THR A 308 -25.01 -11.90 -3.28
C THR A 308 -26.45 -11.87 -3.80
N GLY A 309 -27.23 -10.87 -3.44
CA GLY A 309 -28.64 -10.73 -3.82
C GLY A 309 -29.18 -9.40 -3.37
N GLN A 310 -30.48 -9.26 -3.43
CA GLN A 310 -31.17 -8.08 -2.96
C GLN A 310 -31.03 -8.02 -1.42
N ASP A 311 -30.44 -6.92 -0.92
CA ASP A 311 -30.24 -6.65 0.50
C ASP A 311 -29.42 -7.70 1.28
N GLU A 312 -28.70 -8.60 0.58
CA GLU A 312 -27.84 -9.59 1.22
C GLU A 312 -26.37 -9.39 0.79
N VAL A 313 -25.49 -9.48 1.77
CA VAL A 313 -24.04 -9.39 1.58
C VAL A 313 -23.36 -10.67 2.05
N ARG A 314 -22.37 -11.07 1.28
CA ARG A 314 -21.41 -12.10 1.66
C ARG A 314 -20.24 -11.43 2.34
N ILE A 315 -19.98 -11.85 3.58
CA ILE A 315 -18.80 -11.45 4.34
C ILE A 315 -17.77 -12.56 4.17
N GLY A 316 -16.70 -12.31 3.46
CA GLY A 316 -15.57 -13.22 3.31
C GLY A 316 -14.51 -12.91 4.37
N TYR A 317 -13.98 -13.93 5.01
CA TYR A 317 -12.84 -13.85 5.91
C TYR A 317 -11.77 -14.84 5.46
N VAL A 318 -10.57 -14.33 5.20
CA VAL A 318 -9.43 -15.12 4.74
C VAL A 318 -8.30 -14.89 5.72
N ARG A 319 -7.91 -15.94 6.42
CA ARG A 319 -6.84 -15.91 7.41
C ARG A 319 -5.67 -16.82 7.00
N PRO A 320 -4.43 -16.49 7.33
CA PRO A 320 -3.33 -17.43 7.16
C PRO A 320 -3.45 -18.58 8.15
N VAL A 321 -2.96 -19.74 7.74
CA VAL A 321 -2.94 -20.97 8.55
C VAL A 321 -1.49 -21.34 8.83
N GLU A 322 -1.18 -21.57 10.09
CA GLU A 322 0.13 -22.10 10.49
C GLU A 322 0.17 -23.62 10.39
N ALA A 323 1.37 -24.17 10.18
CA ALA A 323 1.54 -25.60 9.93
C ALA A 323 1.01 -26.52 11.03
N ASN A 324 0.94 -26.02 12.27
CA ASN A 324 0.51 -26.80 13.44
C ASN A 324 -0.73 -26.20 14.13
N GLU A 325 -1.43 -25.31 13.45
CA GLU A 325 -2.58 -24.65 14.01
C GLU A 325 -3.83 -25.55 13.95
N VAL A 326 -4.53 -25.65 15.08
CA VAL A 326 -5.87 -26.26 15.10
C VAL A 326 -6.87 -25.22 14.56
N ALA A 327 -7.51 -25.52 13.44
CA ALA A 327 -8.49 -24.62 12.85
C ALA A 327 -9.61 -24.30 13.88
N PRO A 328 -10.08 -23.04 13.94
CA PRO A 328 -11.17 -22.67 14.84
C PRO A 328 -12.44 -23.46 14.49
N ALA A 329 -13.10 -24.00 15.51
CA ALA A 329 -14.32 -24.76 15.34
C ALA A 329 -15.47 -23.90 14.82
N VAL A 330 -15.56 -22.67 15.33
CA VAL A 330 -16.57 -21.69 14.96
C VAL A 330 -15.92 -20.34 14.78
N VAL A 331 -16.29 -19.63 13.72
CA VAL A 331 -15.91 -18.22 13.51
C VAL A 331 -17.19 -17.40 13.40
N ARG A 332 -17.27 -16.32 14.16
CA ARG A 332 -18.40 -15.40 14.16
C ARG A 332 -17.95 -13.99 13.82
N VAL A 333 -18.84 -13.25 13.16
CA VAL A 333 -18.69 -11.81 12.97
C VAL A 333 -19.83 -11.09 13.68
N MET A 334 -19.52 -10.04 14.40
CA MET A 334 -20.47 -9.20 15.14
C MET A 334 -20.43 -7.76 14.62
N GLY A 335 -21.61 -7.18 14.45
CA GLY A 335 -21.80 -5.77 14.11
C GLY A 335 -22.91 -5.20 14.97
N GLY A 336 -22.57 -4.38 15.96
CA GLY A 336 -23.50 -3.94 16.98
C GLY A 336 -23.97 -5.10 17.83
N ASP A 337 -25.30 -5.26 17.96
CA ASP A 337 -25.97 -6.36 18.66
C ASP A 337 -26.24 -7.60 17.78
N ARG A 338 -25.89 -7.51 16.48
CA ARG A 338 -26.14 -8.56 15.50
C ARG A 338 -24.89 -9.42 15.29
N HIS A 339 -25.11 -10.68 14.92
CA HIS A 339 -24.02 -11.58 14.57
C HIS A 339 -24.36 -12.45 13.37
N ALA A 340 -23.32 -12.88 12.65
CA ALA A 340 -23.39 -13.93 11.65
C ALA A 340 -22.28 -14.96 11.90
N THR A 341 -22.56 -16.23 11.57
CA THR A 341 -21.58 -17.30 11.73
C THR A 341 -21.03 -17.69 10.37
N PHE A 342 -19.71 -17.75 10.26
CA PHE A 342 -19.05 -18.21 9.06
C PHE A 342 -19.32 -19.71 8.84
N ALA A 343 -19.57 -20.07 7.59
CA ALA A 343 -19.66 -21.45 7.17
C ALA A 343 -18.31 -22.18 7.40
N ARG A 344 -18.33 -23.51 7.21
CA ARG A 344 -17.11 -24.31 7.23
C ARG A 344 -16.10 -23.74 6.21
N PRO A 345 -14.78 -23.89 6.49
CA PRO A 345 -13.77 -23.37 5.59
C PRO A 345 -13.87 -24.00 4.21
N GLY A 346 -13.64 -23.19 3.19
CA GLY A 346 -13.40 -23.64 1.83
C GLY A 346 -12.00 -24.29 1.71
N PRO A 347 -11.66 -24.79 0.50
CA PRO A 347 -10.34 -25.32 0.25
C PRO A 347 -9.27 -24.24 0.49
N MET A 348 -8.15 -24.67 1.07
CA MET A 348 -7.02 -23.76 1.31
C MET A 348 -6.47 -23.21 0.00
N VAL A 349 -6.11 -21.93 0.00
CA VAL A 349 -5.61 -21.20 -1.18
C VAL A 349 -4.30 -20.49 -0.85
N ARG A 350 -3.48 -20.28 -1.89
CA ARG A 350 -2.33 -19.37 -1.81
C ARG A 350 -2.72 -18.01 -2.38
N ILE A 351 -2.45 -16.94 -1.64
CA ILE A 351 -2.73 -15.58 -2.06
C ILE A 351 -1.40 -14.82 -2.07
N SER A 352 -0.69 -14.90 -3.18
CA SER A 352 0.65 -14.30 -3.35
C SER A 352 0.67 -12.77 -3.13
N ALA A 353 -0.49 -12.12 -3.19
CA ALA A 353 -0.63 -10.71 -2.90
C ALA A 353 -0.56 -10.38 -1.40
N LEU A 354 -0.86 -11.34 -0.53
CA LEU A 354 -0.79 -11.22 0.92
C LEU A 354 0.55 -11.77 1.43
N ASP A 355 0.84 -13.02 1.08
CA ASP A 355 2.08 -13.73 1.38
C ASP A 355 2.29 -14.88 0.38
N ASN A 356 3.50 -14.99 -0.18
CA ASN A 356 3.83 -16.05 -1.13
C ASN A 356 3.99 -17.43 -0.47
N ALA A 357 4.36 -17.47 0.81
CA ALA A 357 4.67 -18.70 1.53
C ALA A 357 3.46 -19.27 2.27
N ALA A 358 2.53 -18.42 2.70
CA ALA A 358 1.41 -18.81 3.52
C ALA A 358 0.29 -19.53 2.74
N LEU A 359 -0.36 -20.48 3.41
CA LEU A 359 -1.66 -21.01 3.03
C LEU A 359 -2.74 -20.22 3.75
N PHE A 360 -3.85 -19.97 3.08
CA PHE A 360 -4.97 -19.22 3.60
C PHE A 360 -6.22 -20.05 3.64
N GLU A 361 -6.95 -19.95 4.74
CA GLU A 361 -8.25 -20.56 4.95
C GLU A 361 -9.36 -19.54 4.66
N PRO A 362 -10.14 -19.71 3.57
CA PRO A 362 -11.27 -18.86 3.29
C PRO A 362 -12.54 -19.35 4.00
N ARG A 363 -13.26 -18.42 4.61
CA ARG A 363 -14.60 -18.64 5.17
C ARG A 363 -15.57 -17.58 4.67
N ALA A 364 -16.86 -17.88 4.64
CA ALA A 364 -17.88 -16.93 4.25
C ALA A 364 -19.09 -17.01 5.18
N ALA A 365 -19.68 -15.87 5.48
CA ALA A 365 -20.97 -15.73 6.12
C ALA A 365 -21.89 -14.92 5.20
N LEU A 366 -23.20 -15.17 5.29
CA LEU A 366 -24.24 -14.34 4.68
C LEU A 366 -24.88 -13.51 5.78
N ALA A 367 -25.15 -12.28 5.48
CA ALA A 367 -25.83 -11.36 6.38
C ALA A 367 -26.66 -10.35 5.58
N PRO A 368 -27.77 -9.85 6.13
CA PRO A 368 -28.48 -8.73 5.52
C PRO A 368 -27.60 -7.47 5.55
N ILE A 369 -27.79 -6.58 4.59
CA ILE A 369 -26.96 -5.38 4.45
C ILE A 369 -27.05 -4.44 5.65
N ASP A 370 -28.19 -4.46 6.36
CA ASP A 370 -28.40 -3.69 7.59
C ASP A 370 -27.53 -4.17 8.77
N PHE A 371 -26.98 -5.39 8.70
CA PHE A 371 -25.93 -5.85 9.60
C PHE A 371 -24.69 -4.94 9.53
N LEU A 372 -24.28 -4.56 8.31
CA LEU A 372 -23.15 -3.66 8.11
C LEU A 372 -23.45 -2.25 8.60
N GLU A 373 -24.70 -1.81 8.51
CA GLU A 373 -25.13 -0.51 9.04
C GLU A 373 -25.08 -0.48 10.57
N ALA A 374 -25.51 -1.55 11.22
CA ALA A 374 -25.37 -1.69 12.66
C ALA A 374 -23.89 -1.65 13.08
N ALA A 375 -23.01 -2.33 12.35
CA ALA A 375 -21.58 -2.25 12.59
C ALA A 375 -21.05 -0.81 12.39
N ALA A 376 -21.47 -0.13 11.33
CA ALA A 376 -21.05 1.26 11.06
C ALA A 376 -21.51 2.22 12.16
N ALA A 377 -22.71 2.02 12.70
CA ALA A 377 -23.27 2.84 13.79
C ALA A 377 -22.51 2.67 15.11
N THR A 378 -21.99 1.47 15.39
CA THR A 378 -21.20 1.19 16.60
C THR A 378 -19.71 1.47 16.44
N GLY A 379 -19.26 1.78 15.24
CA GLY A 379 -17.85 2.09 14.93
C GLY A 379 -16.93 0.87 14.84
N SER A 380 -17.46 -0.36 15.01
CA SER A 380 -16.63 -1.58 14.98
C SER A 380 -17.36 -2.79 14.39
N LEU A 381 -16.54 -3.67 13.80
CA LEU A 381 -16.94 -5.01 13.37
C LEU A 381 -15.96 -6.01 13.98
N THR A 382 -16.45 -6.96 14.74
CA THR A 382 -15.61 -7.88 15.50
C THR A 382 -15.69 -9.28 14.92
N ILE A 383 -14.55 -9.91 14.66
CA ILE A 383 -14.45 -11.32 14.26
C ILE A 383 -13.88 -12.11 15.43
N THR A 384 -14.61 -13.16 15.86
CA THR A 384 -14.20 -14.05 16.95
C THR A 384 -14.02 -15.47 16.43
N GLU A 385 -12.82 -16.01 16.64
CA GLU A 385 -12.45 -17.40 16.35
C GLU A 385 -12.52 -18.20 17.65
N LEU A 386 -13.43 -19.18 17.70
CA LEU A 386 -13.61 -20.06 18.84
C LEU A 386 -12.94 -21.40 18.57
N SER A 387 -11.90 -21.73 19.33
CA SER A 387 -11.22 -23.02 19.28
C SER A 387 -11.97 -24.06 20.13
N LEU A 388 -11.76 -25.34 19.83
CA LEU A 388 -12.21 -26.47 20.69
C LEU A 388 -11.43 -26.53 22.03
N ARG A 389 -10.27 -25.87 22.11
CA ARG A 389 -9.52 -25.69 23.36
C ARG A 389 -9.95 -24.40 24.03
N PRO A 390 -10.28 -24.41 25.33
CA PRO A 390 -10.90 -23.26 26.01
C PRO A 390 -9.93 -22.06 26.25
N ASP A 391 -8.68 -22.14 25.85
CA ASP A 391 -7.61 -21.29 26.38
C ASP A 391 -7.56 -19.85 25.87
N SER A 392 -8.36 -19.45 24.96
CA SER A 392 -8.72 -18.05 24.64
C SER A 392 -9.29 -17.93 23.23
N PRO A 393 -10.48 -17.38 23.06
CA PRO A 393 -10.97 -17.03 21.73
C PRO A 393 -10.10 -15.91 21.16
N ARG A 394 -9.63 -16.06 19.92
CA ARG A 394 -9.00 -14.97 19.21
C ARG A 394 -10.07 -14.00 18.74
N THR A 395 -9.92 -12.73 19.08
CA THR A 395 -10.85 -11.68 18.70
C THR A 395 -10.12 -10.57 17.97
N ILE A 396 -10.62 -10.21 16.79
CA ILE A 396 -10.12 -9.12 15.97
C ILE A 396 -11.21 -8.06 15.89
N THR A 397 -10.92 -6.86 16.37
CA THR A 397 -11.85 -5.72 16.28
C THR A 397 -11.39 -4.79 15.16
N LEU A 398 -12.25 -4.61 14.17
CA LEU A 398 -12.02 -3.82 12.97
C LEU A 398 -12.74 -2.49 13.06
N SER A 399 -12.08 -1.40 12.71
CA SER A 399 -12.73 -0.10 12.56
C SER A 399 -13.68 -0.11 11.36
N THR A 400 -14.70 0.72 11.43
CA THR A 400 -15.65 0.91 10.32
C THR A 400 -15.27 2.06 9.39
N SER A 401 -14.04 2.59 9.51
CA SER A 401 -13.54 3.62 8.62
C SER A 401 -13.65 3.20 7.14
N GLY A 402 -14.40 3.95 6.34
CA GLY A 402 -14.71 3.65 4.93
C GLY A 402 -15.86 2.63 4.73
N LEU A 403 -16.46 2.11 5.79
CA LEU A 403 -17.59 1.17 5.68
C LEU A 403 -18.87 1.84 5.15
N PRO A 404 -19.23 3.07 5.55
CA PRO A 404 -20.41 3.75 4.98
C PRO A 404 -20.33 3.89 3.46
N GLU A 405 -19.18 4.28 2.91
CA GLU A 405 -18.95 4.39 1.47
C GLU A 405 -19.01 3.02 0.78
N ALA A 406 -18.51 1.97 1.45
CA ALA A 406 -18.59 0.60 0.96
C ALA A 406 -20.04 0.11 0.92
N ILE A 407 -20.84 0.36 1.95
CA ILE A 407 -22.27 0.03 2.00
C ILE A 407 -23.01 0.73 0.86
N ALA A 408 -22.78 2.02 0.65
CA ALA A 408 -23.44 2.78 -0.42
C ALA A 408 -23.12 2.20 -1.81
N ALA A 409 -21.88 1.81 -2.06
CA ALA A 409 -21.47 1.17 -3.31
C ALA A 409 -22.09 -0.21 -3.50
N LEU A 410 -22.13 -1.03 -2.44
CA LEU A 410 -22.76 -2.35 -2.45
C LEU A 410 -24.27 -2.26 -2.70
N ARG A 411 -24.98 -1.37 -2.01
CA ARG A 411 -26.44 -1.18 -2.19
C ARG A 411 -26.81 -0.81 -3.62
N LYS A 412 -26.06 0.10 -4.24
CA LYS A 412 -26.28 0.46 -5.64
C LYS A 412 -26.19 -0.75 -6.56
N SER A 413 -25.31 -1.69 -6.29
CA SER A 413 -25.11 -2.90 -7.07
C SER A 413 -26.14 -3.99 -6.74
N CYS A 414 -26.42 -4.20 -5.46
CA CYS A 414 -27.44 -5.17 -5.01
C CYS A 414 -28.80 -4.86 -5.59
N GLY A 415 -29.20 -3.57 -5.63
CA GLY A 415 -30.48 -3.15 -6.20
C GLY A 415 -30.58 -3.32 -7.71
N GLN A 416 -29.47 -3.23 -8.47
CA GLN A 416 -29.48 -3.37 -9.92
C GLN A 416 -29.62 -4.83 -10.39
N GLN A 417 -29.25 -5.82 -9.59
CA GLN A 417 -29.38 -7.23 -9.94
C GLN A 417 -30.85 -7.69 -9.99
N SER A 418 -31.74 -7.08 -9.22
CA SER A 418 -33.19 -7.41 -9.23
C SER A 418 -33.90 -6.96 -10.50
N LEU A 419 -33.39 -5.96 -11.21
CA LEU A 419 -33.98 -5.44 -12.47
C LEU A 419 -33.54 -6.22 -13.71
N ALA A 420 -32.43 -6.93 -13.66
CA ALA A 420 -31.89 -7.72 -14.78
C ALA A 420 -32.40 -9.18 -14.79
N SER A 421 -33.08 -9.62 -13.73
CA SER A 421 -33.64 -10.97 -13.59
C SER A 421 -35.18 -11.00 -13.72
N ARG A 422 -35.79 -9.91 -14.12
CA ARG A 422 -37.20 -9.80 -14.54
C ARG A 422 -37.29 -9.54 -16.08
#